data_075861f540d06fc4882cffb409392376
#
_entry.id   075861f540d06fc4882cffb409392376
#
_cell.length_a   1.000
_cell.length_b   1.000
_cell.length_c   1.000
_cell.angle_alpha   90.00
_cell.angle_beta   90.00
_cell.angle_gamma   90.00
#
_symmetry.space_group_name_H-M   'P 1'
#
loop_
_entity.id
_entity.type
_entity.pdbx_description
1 polymer ?
#
loop_
_entity_poly.entity_id
_entity_poly.type
_entity_poly.pdbx_seq_one_letter_code
_entity_poly.pdbx_strand_id
1 'polypeptide(L)'
;GSEMCIRDRAKLGAIDAEKKFTIDDALTNYLTPTRPNQKLPSHRNLRRKLRELIVRLDPSIATRDPRRKQAYSVEPTGGEWAAVCLDVGLETAEIIDRNIRDIATDKDLTMAEAAVELLTGKAQAKAKVVLNMYRCDLPDAPAFVQNLGWVSPETADDLQARATTTRDMEKAGQAESPNYVTPPDIRAFVEGLDGTCRWPGCTRPAVASQMDHRHDFADGGPTSAANLTCLCQHHHNIKTDGRAFYIKDPISGDIIWLFDDSTWVYDSASGPLAPKNRRWAQTVAQATQKRRENAHADAQQLKEELREESTHEKGDSDDTVPEK
;
A
#
# COMPACT_ATOMS: atom_id res chain seq x y z
N GLY A 1 10.57 26.56 -6.59
CA GLY A 1 10.56 25.24 -7.19
C GLY A 1 11.88 24.54 -6.96
N SER A 2 11.88 23.41 -6.26
CA SER A 2 13.11 22.70 -5.92
C SER A 2 13.70 22.03 -7.16
N GLU A 3 15.03 21.83 -7.19
CA GLU A 3 15.80 21.10 -8.25
C GLU A 3 15.17 19.75 -8.61
N MET A 4 14.43 19.15 -7.70
CA MET A 4 13.70 17.91 -7.88
C MET A 4 12.54 18.00 -8.90
N CYS A 5 11.92 19.19 -9.05
CA CYS A 5 10.94 19.45 -10.10
C CYS A 5 11.57 19.52 -11.50
N ILE A 6 12.84 19.93 -11.57
CA ILE A 6 13.60 20.03 -12.84
C ILE A 6 13.91 18.63 -13.38
N ARG A 7 14.32 17.67 -12.53
CA ARG A 7 14.59 16.28 -12.93
C ARG A 7 13.33 15.55 -13.39
N ASP A 8 12.19 15.78 -12.73
CA ASP A 8 10.92 15.18 -13.12
C ASP A 8 10.42 15.79 -14.46
N ARG A 9 10.61 17.09 -14.67
CA ARG A 9 10.34 17.77 -15.94
C ARG A 9 11.24 17.27 -17.08
N ALA A 10 12.52 17.00 -16.81
CA ALA A 10 13.44 16.47 -17.81
C ALA A 10 13.02 15.06 -18.30
N LYS A 11 12.54 14.21 -17.38
CA LYS A 11 12.00 12.89 -17.73
C LYS A 11 10.73 12.98 -18.54
N LEU A 12 9.79 13.86 -18.17
CA LEU A 12 8.59 14.14 -18.95
C LEU A 12 8.91 14.76 -20.30
N GLY A 13 10.01 15.53 -20.40
CA GLY A 13 10.50 16.10 -21.66
C GLY A 13 10.90 15.06 -22.70
N ALA A 14 11.40 13.91 -22.26
CA ALA A 14 11.84 12.81 -23.12
C ALA A 14 10.70 11.91 -23.64
N ILE A 15 9.50 12.03 -23.06
CA ILE A 15 8.32 11.22 -23.47
C ILE A 15 7.66 11.87 -24.69
N ASP A 16 7.22 11.06 -25.65
CA ASP A 16 6.50 11.59 -26.80
C ASP A 16 5.10 12.16 -26.42
N ALA A 17 4.53 12.97 -27.32
CA ALA A 17 3.33 13.76 -27.02
C ALA A 17 2.10 12.91 -26.70
N GLU A 18 1.93 11.76 -27.36
CA GLU A 18 0.80 10.86 -27.17
C GLU A 18 0.85 10.21 -25.79
N LYS A 19 2.02 9.74 -25.38
CA LYS A 19 2.23 9.18 -24.06
C LYS A 19 2.08 10.22 -22.95
N LYS A 20 2.51 11.49 -23.20
CA LYS A 20 2.27 12.60 -22.25
C LYS A 20 0.77 12.80 -22.02
N PHE A 21 -0.03 12.81 -23.08
CA PHE A 21 -1.48 12.95 -22.97
C PHE A 21 -2.09 11.82 -22.12
N THR A 22 -1.66 10.58 -22.36
CA THR A 22 -2.11 9.41 -21.59
C THR A 22 -1.71 9.51 -20.10
N ILE A 23 -0.52 10.05 -19.81
CA ILE A 23 -0.07 10.28 -18.42
C ILE A 23 -0.91 11.38 -17.76
N ASP A 24 -1.18 12.47 -18.46
CA ASP A 24 -1.98 13.60 -17.96
C ASP A 24 -3.42 13.17 -17.66
N ASP A 25 -4.04 12.39 -18.56
CA ASP A 25 -5.38 11.82 -18.35
C ASP A 25 -5.39 10.90 -17.12
N ALA A 26 -4.44 9.97 -17.02
CA ALA A 26 -4.32 9.07 -15.89
C ALA A 26 -4.04 9.79 -14.56
N LEU A 27 -3.26 10.88 -14.57
CA LEU A 27 -3.03 11.73 -13.40
C LEU A 27 -4.27 12.54 -13.03
N THR A 28 -4.99 13.07 -14.00
CA THR A 28 -6.25 13.79 -13.79
C THR A 28 -7.26 12.88 -13.11
N ASN A 29 -7.42 11.67 -13.62
CA ASN A 29 -8.29 10.65 -13.01
C ASN A 29 -7.84 10.27 -11.59
N TYR A 30 -6.54 10.16 -11.36
CA TYR A 30 -5.97 9.87 -10.04
C TYR A 30 -6.17 11.01 -9.04
N LEU A 31 -6.12 12.26 -9.49
CA LEU A 31 -6.26 13.46 -8.65
C LEU A 31 -7.71 13.88 -8.45
N THR A 32 -8.62 13.42 -9.31
CA THR A 32 -10.05 13.73 -9.19
C THR A 32 -10.64 13.01 -7.98
N PRO A 33 -11.16 13.73 -6.98
CA PRO A 33 -11.82 13.12 -5.84
C PRO A 33 -13.02 12.30 -6.29
N THR A 34 -13.07 11.05 -5.88
CA THR A 34 -14.18 10.14 -6.16
C THR A 34 -15.16 10.08 -5.00
N ARG A 35 -14.82 10.69 -3.86
CA ARG A 35 -15.62 10.74 -2.65
C ARG A 35 -15.53 12.09 -1.93
N PRO A 36 -16.56 12.46 -1.16
CA PRO A 36 -16.49 13.63 -0.28
C PRO A 36 -15.32 13.48 0.70
N ASN A 37 -14.70 14.60 1.05
CA ASN A 37 -13.61 14.72 2.01
C ASN A 37 -12.37 13.85 1.70
N GLN A 38 -12.19 13.45 0.46
CA GLN A 38 -10.97 12.79 0.01
C GLN A 38 -9.85 13.81 -0.06
N LYS A 39 -8.73 13.56 0.66
CA LYS A 39 -7.54 14.40 0.57
C LYS A 39 -6.76 14.11 -0.71
N LEU A 40 -6.19 15.17 -1.26
CA LEU A 40 -5.23 15.02 -2.35
C LEU A 40 -4.03 14.19 -1.88
N PRO A 41 -3.46 13.37 -2.78
CA PRO A 41 -2.25 12.62 -2.49
C PRO A 41 -1.11 13.55 -2.10
N SER A 42 -0.26 13.13 -1.17
CA SER A 42 0.96 13.85 -0.86
C SER A 42 1.89 13.93 -2.09
N HIS A 43 2.80 14.90 -2.11
CA HIS A 43 3.83 15.02 -3.16
C HIS A 43 4.60 13.71 -3.38
N ARG A 44 4.90 12.96 -2.31
CA ARG A 44 5.57 11.67 -2.41
C ARG A 44 4.70 10.63 -3.13
N ASN A 45 3.42 10.56 -2.80
CA ASN A 45 2.48 9.65 -3.44
C ASN A 45 2.24 10.03 -4.91
N LEU A 46 2.15 11.33 -5.20
CA LEU A 46 2.02 11.82 -6.57
C LEU A 46 3.24 11.45 -7.41
N ARG A 47 4.47 11.66 -6.90
CA ARG A 47 5.70 11.25 -7.59
C ARG A 47 5.75 9.74 -7.83
N ARG A 48 5.36 8.95 -6.84
CA ARG A 48 5.30 7.49 -6.98
C ARG A 48 4.33 7.10 -8.08
N LYS A 49 3.15 7.74 -8.13
CA LYS A 49 2.15 7.51 -9.19
C LYS A 49 2.64 7.93 -10.56
N LEU A 50 3.24 9.10 -10.67
CA LEU A 50 3.85 9.57 -11.90
C LEU A 50 4.93 8.60 -12.39
N ARG A 51 5.81 8.14 -11.51
CA ARG A 51 6.85 7.17 -11.86
C ARG A 51 6.26 5.82 -12.29
N GLU A 52 5.20 5.34 -11.62
CA GLU A 52 4.46 4.16 -12.04
C GLU A 52 3.95 4.31 -13.48
N LEU A 53 3.30 5.42 -13.79
CA LEU A 53 2.74 5.68 -15.11
C LEU A 53 3.83 5.74 -16.20
N ILE A 54 4.94 6.42 -15.91
CA ILE A 54 6.09 6.51 -16.82
C ILE A 54 6.64 5.10 -17.10
N VAL A 55 6.92 4.32 -16.06
CA VAL A 55 7.50 2.97 -16.22
C VAL A 55 6.57 2.03 -16.98
N ARG A 56 5.26 2.18 -16.80
CA ARG A 56 4.25 1.33 -17.47
C ARG A 56 4.01 1.71 -18.92
N LEU A 57 4.09 3.00 -19.26
CA LEU A 57 3.79 3.50 -20.61
C LEU A 57 5.06 3.59 -21.47
N ASP A 58 6.19 3.81 -20.84
CA ASP A 58 7.48 3.86 -21.53
C ASP A 58 8.60 3.26 -20.64
N PRO A 59 8.71 1.93 -20.62
CA PRO A 59 9.78 1.25 -19.87
C PRO A 59 11.18 1.72 -20.24
N SER A 60 11.39 2.20 -21.49
CA SER A 60 12.69 2.67 -21.97
C SER A 60 13.25 3.85 -21.16
N ILE A 61 12.37 4.71 -20.64
CA ILE A 61 12.75 5.87 -19.80
C ILE A 61 13.18 5.44 -18.39
N ALA A 62 12.64 4.32 -17.91
CA ALA A 62 13.00 3.75 -16.63
C ALA A 62 14.19 2.82 -16.72
N THR A 63 14.62 2.45 -17.94
CA THR A 63 15.75 1.57 -18.18
C THR A 63 17.01 2.20 -17.62
N ARG A 64 17.86 1.38 -17.01
CA ARG A 64 19.19 1.78 -16.55
C ARG A 64 20.00 2.21 -17.77
N ASP A 65 20.38 3.49 -17.84
CA ASP A 65 21.37 3.92 -18.85
C ASP A 65 22.66 3.14 -18.59
N PRO A 66 23.07 2.25 -19.51
CA PRO A 66 24.27 1.44 -19.31
C PRO A 66 25.57 2.28 -19.24
N ARG A 67 25.49 3.54 -19.68
CA ARG A 67 26.59 4.50 -19.60
C ARG A 67 26.67 5.22 -18.26
N ARG A 68 25.57 5.18 -17.44
CA ARG A 68 25.54 5.84 -16.13
C ARG A 68 26.39 5.06 -15.13
N LYS A 69 27.50 5.65 -14.73
CA LYS A 69 28.41 5.10 -13.72
C LYS A 69 28.07 5.68 -12.35
N GLN A 70 28.49 4.98 -11.32
CA GLN A 70 28.50 5.54 -9.97
C GLN A 70 29.39 6.78 -9.95
N ALA A 71 28.94 7.81 -9.23
CA ALA A 71 29.67 9.07 -9.13
C ALA A 71 29.77 9.49 -7.65
N TYR A 72 30.91 10.11 -7.34
CA TYR A 72 31.18 10.67 -6.02
C TYR A 72 31.67 12.09 -6.18
N SER A 73 31.15 13.01 -5.39
CA SER A 73 31.64 14.38 -5.34
C SER A 73 31.65 14.91 -3.91
N VAL A 74 32.55 15.85 -3.66
CA VAL A 74 32.63 16.64 -2.44
C VAL A 74 32.61 18.10 -2.84
N GLU A 75 31.60 18.84 -2.37
CA GLU A 75 31.39 20.22 -2.73
C GLU A 75 31.38 21.11 -1.48
N PRO A 76 32.31 22.07 -1.33
CA PRO A 76 32.24 23.04 -0.24
C PRO A 76 30.92 23.84 -0.31
N THR A 77 30.18 23.91 0.81
CA THR A 77 28.89 24.59 0.87
C THR A 77 28.94 25.94 1.58
N GLY A 78 30.13 26.32 2.10
CA GLY A 78 30.37 27.55 2.79
C GLY A 78 30.84 27.34 4.23
N GLY A 79 31.68 28.25 4.73
CA GLY A 79 32.32 28.11 6.04
C GLY A 79 33.23 26.87 6.08
N GLU A 80 33.09 26.07 7.11
CA GLU A 80 33.84 24.80 7.30
C GLU A 80 33.02 23.57 6.89
N TRP A 81 32.00 23.73 6.04
CA TRP A 81 31.09 22.65 5.63
C TRP A 81 31.28 22.25 4.18
N ALA A 82 31.10 20.96 3.91
CA ALA A 82 31.02 20.41 2.57
C ALA A 82 29.87 19.39 2.45
N ALA A 83 29.25 19.34 1.29
CA ALA A 83 28.31 18.28 0.94
C ALA A 83 29.09 17.10 0.31
N VAL A 84 28.82 15.89 0.75
CA VAL A 84 29.26 14.65 0.15
C VAL A 84 28.09 14.04 -0.59
N CYS A 85 28.25 13.86 -1.90
CA CYS A 85 27.21 13.27 -2.75
C CYS A 85 27.70 11.97 -3.34
N LEU A 86 26.87 10.94 -3.26
CA LEU A 86 27.09 9.63 -3.84
C LEU A 86 25.92 9.28 -4.76
N ASP A 87 26.17 9.17 -6.06
CA ASP A 87 25.19 8.74 -7.05
C ASP A 87 25.40 7.26 -7.37
N VAL A 88 24.47 6.42 -6.96
CA VAL A 88 24.56 4.96 -7.06
C VAL A 88 23.24 4.38 -7.59
N GLY A 89 23.27 3.11 -7.99
CA GLY A 89 22.06 2.37 -8.35
C GLY A 89 21.04 2.33 -7.19
N LEU A 90 19.77 2.22 -7.52
CA LEU A 90 18.68 2.24 -6.55
C LEU A 90 18.83 1.18 -5.45
N GLU A 91 19.22 -0.03 -5.81
CA GLU A 91 19.47 -1.13 -4.86
C GLU A 91 20.57 -0.75 -3.85
N THR A 92 21.69 -0.24 -4.36
CA THR A 92 22.81 0.20 -3.51
C THR A 92 22.39 1.34 -2.58
N ALA A 93 21.60 2.30 -3.09
CA ALA A 93 21.08 3.40 -2.30
C ALA A 93 20.17 2.91 -1.13
N GLU A 94 19.32 1.92 -1.38
CA GLU A 94 18.47 1.32 -0.34
C GLU A 94 19.31 0.57 0.70
N ILE A 95 20.33 -0.17 0.27
CA ILE A 95 21.25 -0.87 1.19
C ILE A 95 21.97 0.15 2.09
N ILE A 96 22.47 1.23 1.51
CA ILE A 96 23.13 2.30 2.27
C ILE A 96 22.16 2.94 3.28
N ASP A 97 20.96 3.32 2.83
CA ASP A 97 19.96 3.96 3.71
C ASP A 97 19.57 3.05 4.88
N ARG A 98 19.36 1.75 4.64
CA ARG A 98 19.05 0.80 5.70
C ARG A 98 20.20 0.61 6.68
N ASN A 99 21.42 0.52 6.21
CA ASN A 99 22.60 0.41 7.07
C ASN A 99 22.76 1.65 7.97
N ILE A 100 22.52 2.84 7.42
CA ILE A 100 22.54 4.09 8.19
C ILE A 100 21.44 4.09 9.25
N ARG A 101 20.22 3.65 8.91
CA ARG A 101 19.09 3.55 9.86
C ARG A 101 19.34 2.56 10.99
N ASP A 102 19.96 1.44 10.67
CA ASP A 102 20.34 0.43 11.65
C ASP A 102 21.31 1.02 12.68
N ILE A 103 22.37 1.68 12.24
CA ILE A 103 23.33 2.37 13.11
C ILE A 103 22.68 3.49 13.91
N ALA A 104 21.82 4.28 13.27
CA ALA A 104 21.10 5.37 13.93
C ALA A 104 20.23 4.85 15.08
N THR A 105 19.57 3.72 14.87
CA THR A 105 18.71 3.08 15.89
C THR A 105 19.53 2.42 16.99
N ASP A 106 20.60 1.67 16.63
CA ASP A 106 21.44 0.94 17.60
C ASP A 106 22.20 1.90 18.54
N LYS A 107 22.58 3.07 18.06
CA LYS A 107 23.38 4.04 18.81
C LYS A 107 22.64 5.31 19.24
N ASP A 108 21.35 5.41 19.00
CA ASP A 108 20.52 6.60 19.27
C ASP A 108 21.10 7.89 18.62
N LEU A 109 21.50 7.79 17.34
CA LEU A 109 22.10 8.86 16.55
C LEU A 109 21.09 9.45 15.55
N THR A 110 21.35 10.66 15.10
CA THR A 110 20.69 11.18 13.91
C THR A 110 21.17 10.43 12.67
N MET A 111 20.38 10.46 11.58
CA MET A 111 20.76 9.84 10.31
C MET A 111 22.08 10.39 9.76
N ALA A 112 22.35 11.67 9.95
CA ALA A 112 23.60 12.30 9.49
C ALA A 112 24.82 11.81 10.29
N GLU A 113 24.71 11.73 11.61
CA GLU A 113 25.77 11.19 12.49
C GLU A 113 26.04 9.72 12.19
N ALA A 114 24.98 8.92 12.03
CA ALA A 114 25.10 7.50 11.68
C ALA A 114 25.77 7.31 10.30
N ALA A 115 25.44 8.15 9.31
CA ALA A 115 26.09 8.14 8.02
C ALA A 115 27.58 8.49 8.12
N VAL A 116 27.93 9.51 8.91
CA VAL A 116 29.32 9.88 9.17
C VAL A 116 30.07 8.73 9.84
N GLU A 117 29.50 8.08 10.85
CA GLU A 117 30.13 6.95 11.52
C GLU A 117 30.33 5.75 10.59
N LEU A 118 29.36 5.44 9.73
CA LEU A 118 29.49 4.40 8.72
C LEU A 118 30.61 4.71 7.73
N LEU A 119 30.61 5.91 7.17
CA LEU A 119 31.57 6.32 6.13
C LEU A 119 33.00 6.52 6.67
N THR A 120 33.14 6.87 7.95
CA THR A 120 34.45 7.02 8.61
C THR A 120 34.96 5.73 9.26
N GLY A 121 34.21 4.62 9.13
CA GLY A 121 34.60 3.32 9.69
C GLY A 121 34.47 3.20 11.21
N LYS A 122 33.81 4.17 11.88
CA LYS A 122 33.55 4.14 13.32
C LYS A 122 32.40 3.21 13.71
N ALA A 123 31.53 2.88 12.76
CA ALA A 123 30.46 1.92 12.94
C ALA A 123 30.37 0.97 11.75
N GLN A 124 29.88 -0.26 12.01
CA GLN A 124 29.58 -1.26 11.00
C GLN A 124 28.10 -1.63 11.12
N ALA A 125 27.40 -1.68 10.00
CA ALA A 125 26.03 -2.16 9.97
C ALA A 125 26.01 -3.68 10.21
N LYS A 126 25.10 -4.13 11.08
CA LYS A 126 24.88 -5.55 11.40
C LYS A 126 23.61 -6.08 10.75
N ALA A 127 22.75 -5.19 10.26
CA ALA A 127 21.46 -5.56 9.72
C ALA A 127 21.57 -6.36 8.43
N LYS A 128 20.77 -7.43 8.36
CA LYS A 128 20.51 -8.10 7.09
C LYS A 128 19.51 -7.27 6.32
N VAL A 129 19.96 -6.63 5.24
CA VAL A 129 19.09 -5.85 4.36
C VAL A 129 18.21 -6.79 3.54
N VAL A 130 16.89 -6.66 3.69
CA VAL A 130 15.89 -7.39 2.91
C VAL A 130 15.19 -6.40 1.98
N LEU A 131 15.24 -6.65 0.67
CA LEU A 131 14.48 -5.91 -0.33
C LEU A 131 13.23 -6.71 -0.67
N ASN A 132 12.06 -6.11 -0.46
CA ASN A 132 10.80 -6.70 -0.89
C ASN A 132 10.38 -6.12 -2.24
N MET A 133 10.11 -6.99 -3.19
CA MET A 133 9.64 -6.63 -4.53
C MET A 133 8.26 -7.24 -4.76
N TYR A 134 7.37 -6.44 -5.34
CA TYR A 134 6.03 -6.87 -5.78
C TYR A 134 5.98 -6.85 -7.29
N ARG A 135 5.66 -7.99 -7.89
CA ARG A 135 5.59 -8.18 -9.34
C ARG A 135 4.38 -9.04 -9.69
N CYS A 136 3.72 -8.76 -10.81
CA CYS A 136 2.72 -9.67 -11.37
C CYS A 136 3.40 -10.69 -12.29
N ASP A 137 2.76 -11.85 -12.48
CA ASP A 137 3.28 -12.96 -13.30
C ASP A 137 3.12 -12.73 -14.82
N LEU A 138 3.12 -11.47 -15.26
CA LEU A 138 3.09 -11.14 -16.67
C LEU A 138 4.51 -10.98 -17.21
N PRO A 139 4.78 -11.48 -18.44
CA PRO A 139 6.05 -11.22 -19.12
C PRO A 139 6.31 -9.72 -19.22
N ASP A 140 7.57 -9.34 -19.11
CA ASP A 140 8.03 -7.94 -19.23
C ASP A 140 7.30 -6.95 -18.30
N ALA A 141 6.74 -7.43 -17.18
CA ALA A 141 6.07 -6.59 -16.22
C ALA A 141 7.07 -5.82 -15.36
N PRO A 142 6.84 -4.51 -15.16
CA PRO A 142 7.59 -3.75 -14.17
C PRO A 142 7.27 -4.25 -12.76
N ALA A 143 8.18 -4.02 -11.82
CA ALA A 143 8.00 -4.37 -10.42
C ALA A 143 8.05 -3.14 -9.52
N PHE A 144 7.45 -3.27 -8.34
CA PHE A 144 7.57 -2.29 -7.28
C PHE A 144 8.51 -2.82 -6.20
N VAL A 145 9.57 -2.08 -5.93
CA VAL A 145 10.49 -2.37 -4.84
C VAL A 145 10.19 -1.42 -3.67
N GLN A 146 10.03 -1.97 -2.48
CA GLN A 146 9.76 -1.17 -1.28
C GLN A 146 10.84 -0.08 -1.12
N ASN A 147 10.40 1.13 -0.77
CA ASN A 147 11.20 2.37 -0.64
C ASN A 147 11.80 2.93 -1.94
N LEU A 148 12.05 2.12 -2.95
CA LEU A 148 12.61 2.54 -4.25
C LEU A 148 11.53 2.96 -5.25
N GLY A 149 10.36 2.34 -5.16
CA GLY A 149 9.26 2.55 -6.11
C GLY A 149 9.33 1.61 -7.31
N TRP A 150 8.73 2.01 -8.42
CA TRP A 150 8.66 1.21 -9.64
C TRP A 150 10.00 1.13 -10.34
N VAL A 151 10.37 -0.07 -10.77
CA VAL A 151 11.58 -0.38 -11.53
C VAL A 151 11.21 -1.00 -12.88
N SER A 152 12.12 -0.90 -13.84
CA SER A 152 11.93 -1.49 -15.19
C SER A 152 11.83 -3.01 -15.14
N PRO A 153 11.27 -3.66 -16.18
CA PRO A 153 11.24 -5.11 -16.31
C PRO A 153 12.63 -5.75 -16.18
N GLU A 154 13.65 -5.18 -16.83
CA GLU A 154 15.04 -5.67 -16.74
C GLU A 154 15.58 -5.69 -15.32
N THR A 155 15.38 -4.57 -14.58
CA THR A 155 15.77 -4.50 -13.17
C THR A 155 14.97 -5.49 -12.32
N ALA A 156 13.68 -5.69 -12.65
CA ALA A 156 12.83 -6.66 -11.97
C ALA A 156 13.30 -8.10 -12.21
N ASP A 157 13.72 -8.44 -13.43
CA ASP A 157 14.27 -9.75 -13.77
C ASP A 157 15.59 -10.02 -13.03
N ASP A 158 16.49 -9.04 -13.00
CA ASP A 158 17.74 -9.13 -12.24
C ASP A 158 17.53 -9.34 -10.74
N LEU A 159 16.56 -8.63 -10.16
CA LEU A 159 16.21 -8.78 -8.75
C LEU A 159 15.52 -10.13 -8.48
N GLN A 160 14.66 -10.57 -9.37
CA GLN A 160 13.97 -11.85 -9.27
C GLN A 160 14.93 -13.03 -9.36
N ALA A 161 15.90 -12.97 -10.25
CA ALA A 161 16.96 -14.01 -10.37
C ALA A 161 17.78 -14.20 -9.08
N ARG A 162 17.87 -13.16 -8.25
CA ARG A 162 18.59 -13.15 -6.97
C ARG A 162 17.67 -13.33 -5.76
N ALA A 163 16.36 -13.49 -5.98
CA ALA A 163 15.39 -13.63 -4.89
C ALA A 163 15.65 -14.91 -4.08
N THR A 164 15.69 -14.77 -2.77
CA THR A 164 15.89 -15.89 -1.84
C THR A 164 14.58 -16.47 -1.32
N THR A 165 13.49 -15.74 -1.49
CA THR A 165 12.17 -16.14 -1.01
C THR A 165 11.10 -15.53 -1.90
N THR A 166 10.11 -16.32 -2.27
CA THR A 166 8.90 -15.90 -2.99
C THR A 166 7.68 -16.09 -2.11
N ARG A 167 6.75 -15.16 -2.14
CA ARG A 167 5.48 -15.21 -1.40
C ARG A 167 4.30 -15.04 -2.35
N ASP A 168 3.30 -15.88 -2.16
CA ASP A 168 2.01 -15.76 -2.84
C ASP A 168 1.17 -14.70 -2.13
N MET A 169 1.01 -13.53 -2.76
CA MET A 169 0.28 -12.41 -2.17
C MET A 169 -1.23 -12.62 -2.12
N GLU A 170 -1.79 -13.46 -2.99
CA GLU A 170 -3.21 -13.80 -2.94
C GLU A 170 -3.52 -14.64 -1.70
N LYS A 171 -2.71 -15.68 -1.45
CA LYS A 171 -2.81 -16.47 -0.21
C LYS A 171 -2.52 -15.64 1.04
N ALA A 172 -1.52 -14.77 1.00
CA ALA A 172 -1.18 -13.90 2.11
C ALA A 172 -2.32 -12.93 2.46
N GLY A 173 -3.05 -12.44 1.45
CA GLY A 173 -4.21 -11.57 1.63
C GLY A 173 -5.43 -12.26 2.27
N GLN A 174 -5.53 -13.58 2.12
CA GLN A 174 -6.61 -14.39 2.69
C GLN A 174 -6.21 -15.08 4.02
N ALA A 175 -4.94 -14.99 4.39
CA ALA A 175 -4.44 -15.67 5.58
C ALA A 175 -4.89 -14.96 6.87
N GLU A 176 -5.07 -15.77 7.91
CA GLU A 176 -5.36 -15.33 9.27
C GLU A 176 -4.42 -16.03 10.25
N SER A 177 -4.01 -15.33 11.31
CA SER A 177 -3.17 -15.87 12.37
C SER A 177 -3.88 -15.73 13.73
N PRO A 178 -3.82 -16.76 14.57
CA PRO A 178 -4.34 -16.70 15.92
C PRO A 178 -3.44 -15.90 16.88
N ASN A 179 -2.26 -15.46 16.42
CA ASN A 179 -1.30 -14.75 17.24
C ASN A 179 -1.39 -13.23 17.03
N TYR A 180 -1.11 -12.45 18.07
CA TYR A 180 -1.00 -11.00 18.00
C TYR A 180 0.09 -10.54 17.01
N VAL A 181 1.25 -11.22 17.03
CA VAL A 181 2.37 -10.90 16.15
C VAL A 181 2.02 -11.26 14.72
N THR A 182 2.04 -10.28 13.85
CA THR A 182 1.69 -10.46 12.43
C THR A 182 2.74 -11.30 11.71
N PRO A 183 2.37 -12.45 11.10
CA PRO A 183 3.25 -13.25 10.28
C PRO A 183 3.85 -12.46 9.10
N PRO A 184 5.07 -12.80 8.66
CA PRO A 184 5.77 -12.06 7.60
C PRO A 184 5.00 -11.96 6.28
N ASP A 185 4.21 -12.97 5.91
CA ASP A 185 3.45 -12.97 4.66
C ASP A 185 2.26 -12.02 4.73
N ILE A 186 1.48 -12.06 5.82
CA ILE A 186 0.37 -11.11 6.06
C ILE A 186 0.93 -9.70 6.13
N ARG A 187 2.05 -9.50 6.83
CA ARG A 187 2.72 -8.20 6.92
C ARG A 187 3.12 -7.67 5.54
N ALA A 188 3.76 -8.51 4.72
CA ALA A 188 4.14 -8.13 3.36
C ALA A 188 2.93 -7.74 2.51
N PHE A 189 1.81 -8.47 2.62
CA PHE A 189 0.58 -8.11 1.92
C PHE A 189 0.03 -6.75 2.36
N VAL A 190 -0.09 -6.50 3.66
CA VAL A 190 -0.61 -5.22 4.19
C VAL A 190 0.31 -4.06 3.82
N GLU A 191 1.62 -4.22 3.91
CA GLU A 191 2.60 -3.22 3.46
C GLU A 191 2.48 -2.94 1.96
N GLY A 192 2.27 -3.99 1.16
CA GLY A 192 2.05 -3.89 -0.29
C GLY A 192 0.72 -3.23 -0.65
N LEU A 193 -0.32 -3.42 0.13
CA LEU A 193 -1.62 -2.77 -0.04
C LEU A 193 -1.55 -1.29 0.34
N ASP A 194 -1.03 -0.99 1.51
CA ASP A 194 -1.04 0.34 2.10
C ASP A 194 0.02 1.28 1.50
N GLY A 195 1.23 0.79 1.29
CA GLY A 195 2.36 1.53 0.72
C GLY A 195 2.97 2.59 1.65
N THR A 196 2.16 3.25 2.47
CA THR A 196 2.56 4.24 3.50
C THR A 196 1.67 4.09 4.73
N CYS A 197 2.05 4.75 5.82
CA CYS A 197 1.13 4.96 6.95
C CYS A 197 -0.20 5.51 6.46
N ARG A 198 -1.30 4.92 6.92
CA ARG A 198 -2.65 5.21 6.45
C ARG A 198 -3.31 6.41 7.15
N TRP A 199 -2.56 7.11 7.99
CA TRP A 199 -3.04 8.40 8.49
C TRP A 199 -3.08 9.43 7.36
N PRO A 200 -4.17 10.21 7.23
CA PRO A 200 -4.35 11.16 6.14
C PRO A 200 -3.16 12.11 5.96
N GLY A 201 -2.55 12.06 4.78
CA GLY A 201 -1.40 12.90 4.43
C GLY A 201 -0.05 12.43 4.98
N CYS A 202 0.03 11.35 5.75
CA CYS A 202 1.30 10.79 6.20
C CYS A 202 2.03 10.09 5.05
N THR A 203 3.34 10.36 4.95
CA THR A 203 4.20 9.79 3.90
C THR A 203 5.18 8.74 4.41
N ARG A 204 5.10 8.38 5.69
CA ARG A 204 6.00 7.37 6.25
C ARG A 204 5.80 6.04 5.56
N PRO A 205 6.86 5.36 5.07
CA PRO A 205 6.73 4.09 4.39
C PRO A 205 6.03 3.03 5.25
N ALA A 206 5.23 2.17 4.63
CA ALA A 206 4.54 1.07 5.32
C ALA A 206 5.52 0.15 6.05
N VAL A 207 6.67 -0.16 5.46
CA VAL A 207 7.72 -0.98 6.07
C VAL A 207 8.28 -0.41 7.38
N ALA A 208 8.20 0.91 7.59
CA ALA A 208 8.59 1.61 8.81
C ALA A 208 7.39 1.91 9.72
N SER A 209 6.30 1.18 9.53
CA SER A 209 5.05 1.33 10.27
C SER A 209 4.76 0.08 11.10
N GLN A 210 3.91 0.24 12.11
CA GLN A 210 3.36 -0.86 12.90
C GLN A 210 2.11 -1.42 12.21
N MET A 211 1.79 -2.68 12.50
CA MET A 211 0.53 -3.30 12.12
C MET A 211 -0.49 -2.98 13.20
N ASP A 212 -1.41 -2.09 12.87
CA ASP A 212 -2.50 -1.70 13.74
C ASP A 212 -3.72 -2.59 13.48
N HIS A 213 -4.27 -3.18 14.53
CA HIS A 213 -5.54 -3.90 14.46
C HIS A 213 -6.70 -2.91 14.51
N ARG A 214 -7.53 -2.88 13.47
CA ARG A 214 -8.75 -2.04 13.46
C ARG A 214 -9.71 -2.44 14.57
N HIS A 215 -10.01 -3.73 14.66
CA HIS A 215 -10.66 -4.35 15.81
C HIS A 215 -9.56 -4.92 16.69
N ASP A 216 -9.45 -4.43 17.89
CA ASP A 216 -8.32 -4.71 18.77
C ASP A 216 -8.19 -6.22 19.04
N PHE A 217 -6.98 -6.73 19.01
CA PHE A 217 -6.71 -8.16 19.24
C PHE A 217 -7.18 -8.63 20.61
N ALA A 218 -7.07 -7.77 21.62
CA ALA A 218 -7.54 -8.06 22.98
C ALA A 218 -9.06 -8.28 23.05
N ASP A 219 -9.81 -7.68 22.12
CA ASP A 219 -11.25 -7.80 22.00
C ASP A 219 -11.68 -8.89 20.99
N GLY A 220 -10.74 -9.75 20.58
CA GLY A 220 -10.99 -10.85 19.65
C GLY A 220 -10.83 -10.50 18.18
N GLY A 221 -10.26 -9.34 17.85
CA GLY A 221 -9.96 -8.98 16.47
C GLY A 221 -8.90 -9.89 15.85
N PRO A 222 -9.13 -10.42 14.62
CA PRO A 222 -8.19 -11.35 13.99
C PRO A 222 -6.93 -10.64 13.50
N THR A 223 -5.79 -11.36 13.50
CA THR A 223 -4.58 -10.93 12.81
C THR A 223 -4.66 -11.35 11.35
N SER A 224 -5.32 -10.54 10.54
CA SER A 224 -5.56 -10.77 9.10
C SER A 224 -5.42 -9.48 8.31
N ALA A 225 -5.19 -9.59 7.00
CA ALA A 225 -5.06 -8.42 6.12
C ALA A 225 -6.30 -7.50 6.15
N ALA A 226 -7.48 -8.08 6.33
CA ALA A 226 -8.74 -7.32 6.42
C ALA A 226 -8.81 -6.44 7.68
N ASN A 227 -8.21 -6.90 8.79
CA ASN A 227 -8.22 -6.20 10.07
C ASN A 227 -6.97 -5.36 10.35
N LEU A 228 -5.88 -5.56 9.60
CA LEU A 228 -4.62 -4.87 9.82
C LEU A 228 -4.44 -3.65 8.93
N THR A 229 -3.73 -2.65 9.45
CA THR A 229 -3.43 -1.39 8.75
C THR A 229 -2.05 -0.87 9.16
N CYS A 230 -1.30 -0.31 8.24
CA CYS A 230 0.01 0.29 8.53
C CYS A 230 -0.16 1.67 9.17
N LEU A 231 0.18 1.82 10.43
CA LEU A 231 0.28 3.11 11.11
C LEU A 231 1.70 3.34 11.63
N CYS A 232 2.29 4.50 11.36
CA CYS A 232 3.56 4.83 11.99
C CYS A 232 3.38 5.00 13.50
N GLN A 233 4.45 4.86 14.28
CA GLN A 233 4.41 4.93 15.75
C GLN A 233 3.59 6.13 16.27
N HIS A 234 3.81 7.32 15.70
CA HIS A 234 3.09 8.53 16.10
C HIS A 234 1.57 8.40 15.90
N HIS A 235 1.13 7.94 14.73
CA HIS A 235 -0.30 7.84 14.42
C HIS A 235 -0.97 6.61 15.04
N HIS A 236 -0.21 5.55 15.27
CA HIS A 236 -0.67 4.43 16.06
C HIS A 236 -0.98 4.88 17.51
N ASN A 237 -0.10 5.67 18.12
CA ASN A 237 -0.33 6.19 19.46
C ASN A 237 -1.58 7.09 19.52
N ILE A 238 -1.79 7.99 18.53
CA ILE A 238 -2.99 8.84 18.46
C ILE A 238 -4.28 8.00 18.42
N LYS A 239 -4.29 6.89 17.66
CA LYS A 239 -5.42 5.96 17.60
C LYS A 239 -5.61 5.25 18.95
N THR A 240 -4.52 4.76 19.53
CA THR A 240 -4.55 4.06 20.83
C THR A 240 -5.02 4.97 21.97
N ASP A 241 -4.67 6.25 21.92
CA ASP A 241 -5.14 7.27 22.88
C ASP A 241 -6.63 7.64 22.69
N GLY A 242 -7.32 7.02 21.73
CA GLY A 242 -8.73 7.28 21.46
C GLY A 242 -9.03 8.65 20.79
N ARG A 243 -8.02 9.36 20.31
CA ARG A 243 -8.15 10.69 19.69
C ARG A 243 -8.59 10.64 18.23
N ALA A 244 -8.54 9.45 17.64
CA ALA A 244 -9.04 9.18 16.31
C ALA A 244 -9.48 7.73 16.21
N PHE A 245 -10.48 7.50 15.38
CA PHE A 245 -10.99 6.18 15.07
C PHE A 245 -11.08 6.02 13.55
N TYR A 246 -11.05 4.80 13.02
CA TYR A 246 -11.26 4.60 11.60
C TYR A 246 -12.13 3.39 11.29
N ILE A 247 -12.84 3.48 10.17
CA ILE A 247 -13.58 2.39 9.55
C ILE A 247 -12.80 1.97 8.32
N LYS A 248 -12.53 0.67 8.17
CA LYS A 248 -11.83 0.10 7.01
C LYS A 248 -12.79 -0.77 6.22
N ASP A 249 -12.81 -0.60 4.91
CA ASP A 249 -13.42 -1.54 3.99
C ASP A 249 -12.45 -2.73 3.81
N PRO A 250 -12.83 -3.96 4.20
CA PRO A 250 -11.95 -5.12 4.15
C PRO A 250 -11.61 -5.56 2.72
N ILE A 251 -12.39 -5.15 1.72
CA ILE A 251 -12.21 -5.55 0.31
C ILE A 251 -11.32 -4.55 -0.41
N SER A 252 -11.65 -3.26 -0.35
CA SER A 252 -10.88 -2.22 -1.06
C SER A 252 -9.67 -1.73 -0.27
N GLY A 253 -9.63 -1.97 1.05
CA GLY A 253 -8.64 -1.41 1.95
C GLY A 253 -8.79 0.10 2.16
N ASP A 254 -9.89 0.68 1.72
CA ASP A 254 -10.18 2.11 1.93
C ASP A 254 -10.55 2.38 3.39
N ILE A 255 -10.20 3.56 3.86
CA ILE A 255 -10.36 3.96 5.26
C ILE A 255 -11.12 5.28 5.34
N ILE A 256 -12.04 5.35 6.29
CA ILE A 256 -12.67 6.60 6.72
C ILE A 256 -12.19 6.87 8.14
N TRP A 257 -11.40 7.91 8.32
CA TRP A 257 -10.98 8.41 9.62
C TRP A 257 -12.06 9.30 10.22
N LEU A 258 -12.33 9.11 11.49
CA LEU A 258 -13.25 9.88 12.30
C LEU A 258 -12.44 10.50 13.44
N PHE A 259 -12.60 11.82 13.66
CA PHE A 259 -11.89 12.57 14.67
C PHE A 259 -12.85 13.05 15.78
N ASP A 260 -12.29 13.39 16.93
CA ASP A 260 -12.99 13.87 18.11
C ASP A 260 -13.77 15.18 17.89
N ASP A 261 -13.35 16.00 16.93
CA ASP A 261 -14.02 17.21 16.50
C ASP A 261 -15.21 16.97 15.53
N SER A 262 -15.63 15.71 15.36
CA SER A 262 -16.67 15.28 14.42
C SER A 262 -16.32 15.47 12.94
N THR A 263 -15.08 15.80 12.61
CA THR A 263 -14.64 15.79 11.23
C THR A 263 -14.26 14.37 10.77
N TRP A 264 -14.27 14.15 9.49
CA TRP A 264 -13.86 12.88 8.91
C TRP A 264 -13.09 13.06 7.62
N VAL A 265 -12.22 12.10 7.33
CA VAL A 265 -11.38 12.10 6.13
C VAL A 265 -11.36 10.71 5.51
N TYR A 266 -11.53 10.68 4.20
CA TYR A 266 -11.39 9.47 3.41
C TYR A 266 -9.93 9.29 2.93
N ASP A 267 -9.39 8.10 3.15
CA ASP A 267 -8.05 7.70 2.70
C ASP A 267 -8.11 6.39 1.92
N SER A 268 -7.41 6.34 0.81
CA SER A 268 -7.34 5.15 -0.03
C SER A 268 -5.95 4.51 0.01
N ALA A 269 -5.92 3.17 -0.07
CA ALA A 269 -4.70 2.43 -0.20
C ALA A 269 -3.89 2.89 -1.43
N SER A 270 -2.59 2.95 -1.33
CA SER A 270 -1.73 3.53 -2.36
C SER A 270 -0.50 2.67 -2.71
N GLY A 271 -0.43 1.47 -2.15
CA GLY A 271 0.64 0.53 -2.41
C GLY A 271 0.54 -0.18 -3.78
N PRO A 272 1.51 -1.02 -4.13
CA PRO A 272 1.52 -1.76 -5.40
C PRO A 272 0.36 -2.76 -5.52
N LEU A 273 -0.14 -3.29 -4.40
CA LEU A 273 -1.27 -4.21 -4.36
C LEU A 273 -2.63 -3.49 -4.23
N ALA A 274 -2.65 -2.17 -4.10
CA ALA A 274 -3.90 -1.42 -4.01
C ALA A 274 -4.74 -1.60 -5.29
N PRO A 275 -6.07 -1.77 -5.17
CA PRO A 275 -6.94 -1.90 -6.31
C PRO A 275 -6.81 -0.70 -7.24
N LYS A 276 -6.43 -0.93 -8.51
CA LYS A 276 -6.21 0.13 -9.49
C LYS A 276 -7.51 0.66 -10.08
N ASN A 277 -8.46 -0.23 -10.28
CA ASN A 277 -9.79 0.09 -10.78
C ASN A 277 -10.74 0.28 -9.61
N ARG A 278 -10.66 1.42 -8.96
CA ARG A 278 -11.65 1.85 -7.98
C ARG A 278 -12.91 2.28 -8.71
N ARG A 279 -13.57 1.32 -9.31
CA ARG A 279 -14.95 1.52 -9.67
C ARG A 279 -15.72 1.54 -8.35
N TRP A 280 -16.03 2.72 -7.89
CA TRP A 280 -17.18 2.88 -7.02
C TRP A 280 -18.37 2.42 -7.85
N ALA A 281 -18.51 1.11 -7.91
CA ALA A 281 -19.54 0.48 -8.72
C ALA A 281 -20.94 0.86 -8.27
N GLN A 282 -21.07 1.56 -7.12
CA GLN A 282 -22.38 1.88 -6.59
C GLN A 282 -22.39 3.28 -5.98
N THR A 283 -23.18 4.16 -6.53
CA THR A 283 -23.67 5.34 -5.82
C THR A 283 -24.44 4.88 -4.57
N VAL A 284 -24.67 5.76 -3.60
CA VAL A 284 -25.53 5.46 -2.43
C VAL A 284 -26.90 4.93 -2.89
N ALA A 285 -27.44 5.46 -3.99
CA ALA A 285 -28.69 4.99 -4.58
C ALA A 285 -28.58 3.54 -5.06
N GLN A 286 -27.53 3.19 -5.78
CA GLN A 286 -27.28 1.82 -6.28
C GLN A 286 -27.02 0.83 -5.12
N ALA A 287 -26.27 1.23 -4.08
CA ALA A 287 -26.08 0.41 -2.90
C ALA A 287 -27.38 0.18 -2.12
N THR A 288 -28.22 1.21 -2.03
CA THR A 288 -29.54 1.11 -1.39
C THR A 288 -30.48 0.22 -2.21
N GLN A 289 -30.45 0.36 -3.54
CA GLN A 289 -31.22 -0.48 -4.44
C GLN A 289 -30.80 -1.94 -4.34
N LYS A 290 -29.51 -2.25 -4.36
CA LYS A 290 -29.01 -3.62 -4.21
C LYS A 290 -29.37 -4.23 -2.85
N ARG A 291 -29.34 -3.44 -1.76
CA ARG A 291 -29.83 -3.91 -0.45
C ARG A 291 -31.31 -4.24 -0.46
N ARG A 292 -32.12 -3.42 -1.15
CA ARG A 292 -33.57 -3.68 -1.30
C ARG A 292 -33.84 -4.91 -2.15
N GLU A 293 -33.10 -5.10 -3.24
CA GLU A 293 -33.20 -6.28 -4.09
C GLU A 293 -32.82 -7.55 -3.34
N ASN A 294 -31.72 -7.53 -2.58
CA ASN A 294 -31.32 -8.67 -1.73
C ASN A 294 -32.39 -8.95 -0.65
N ALA A 295 -32.84 -7.93 0.07
CA ALA A 295 -33.88 -8.12 1.09
C ALA A 295 -35.21 -8.63 0.50
N HIS A 296 -35.53 -8.25 -0.75
CA HIS A 296 -36.69 -8.77 -1.44
C HIS A 296 -36.51 -10.24 -1.87
N ALA A 297 -35.31 -10.60 -2.34
CA ALA A 297 -34.96 -11.97 -2.67
C ALA A 297 -35.02 -12.89 -1.45
N ASP A 298 -34.39 -12.46 -0.33
CA ASP A 298 -34.41 -13.17 0.94
C ASP A 298 -35.85 -13.37 1.47
N ALA A 299 -36.69 -12.34 1.35
CA ALA A 299 -38.08 -12.42 1.74
C ALA A 299 -38.94 -13.32 0.82
N GLN A 300 -38.59 -13.43 -0.46
CA GLN A 300 -39.22 -14.38 -1.39
C GLN A 300 -38.84 -15.80 -1.06
N GLN A 301 -37.55 -16.04 -0.83
CA GLN A 301 -37.02 -17.34 -0.48
C GLN A 301 -37.65 -17.85 0.84
N LEU A 302 -37.70 -17.01 1.85
CA LEU A 302 -38.36 -17.36 3.11
C LEU A 302 -39.87 -17.68 2.93
N LYS A 303 -40.54 -16.94 2.05
CA LYS A 303 -41.98 -17.24 1.74
C LYS A 303 -42.14 -18.57 1.02
N GLU A 304 -41.19 -18.95 0.17
CA GLU A 304 -41.20 -20.20 -0.56
C GLU A 304 -40.94 -21.38 0.39
N GLU A 305 -39.94 -21.25 1.27
CA GLU A 305 -39.66 -22.22 2.34
C GLU A 305 -40.86 -22.43 3.27
N LEU A 306 -41.50 -21.35 3.75
CA LEU A 306 -42.71 -21.46 4.58
C LEU A 306 -43.89 -22.07 3.83
N ARG A 307 -43.96 -21.92 2.52
CA ARG A 307 -45.03 -22.51 1.70
C ARG A 307 -44.80 -24.00 1.49
N GLU A 308 -43.55 -24.42 1.31
CA GLU A 308 -43.16 -25.81 1.24
C GLU A 308 -43.41 -26.55 2.57
N GLU A 309 -43.02 -25.96 3.69
CA GLU A 309 -43.33 -26.49 5.03
C GLU A 309 -44.85 -26.65 5.25
N SER A 310 -45.65 -25.62 4.86
CA SER A 310 -47.12 -25.70 5.03
C SER A 310 -47.79 -26.69 4.11
N THR A 311 -47.17 -27.11 3.00
CA THR A 311 -47.65 -28.19 2.11
C THR A 311 -47.24 -29.56 2.63
N HIS A 312 -46.11 -29.68 3.28
CA HIS A 312 -45.68 -30.94 3.93
C HIS A 312 -46.59 -31.28 5.15
N GLU A 313 -46.95 -30.28 5.98
CA GLU A 313 -47.88 -30.51 7.13
C GLU A 313 -49.30 -30.90 6.72
N LYS A 314 -49.76 -30.51 5.52
CA LYS A 314 -51.07 -30.88 5.01
C LYS A 314 -51.09 -32.26 4.33
N GLY A 315 -49.94 -32.81 3.96
CA GLY A 315 -49.81 -34.13 3.34
C GLY A 315 -49.86 -35.29 4.36
N ASP A 316 -49.55 -35.01 5.63
CA ASP A 316 -49.44 -36.02 6.68
C ASP A 316 -50.73 -36.22 7.53
N SER A 317 -51.82 -35.46 7.23
CA SER A 317 -53.07 -35.50 8.00
C SER A 317 -54.22 -36.30 7.37
N ASP A 318 -54.01 -36.98 6.21
CA ASP A 318 -55.10 -37.66 5.48
C ASP A 318 -55.03 -39.20 5.43
N ASP A 319 -54.33 -39.84 6.35
CA ASP A 319 -54.27 -41.30 6.42
C ASP A 319 -54.54 -41.84 7.83
N THR A 320 -55.75 -41.55 8.40
CA THR A 320 -56.30 -42.46 9.44
C THR A 320 -57.81 -42.26 9.56
N VAL A 321 -58.60 -42.93 8.71
CA VAL A 321 -59.99 -43.25 9.01
C VAL A 321 -60.04 -44.76 9.24
N PRO A 322 -60.35 -45.28 10.46
CA PRO A 322 -60.58 -46.68 10.65
C PRO A 322 -62.05 -46.97 10.25
N GLU A 323 -62.22 -47.88 9.29
CA GLU A 323 -63.48 -48.52 9.03
C GLU A 323 -64.01 -49.33 10.25
N LYS A 324 -65.25 -49.11 10.61
CA LYS A 324 -66.10 -50.05 11.28
C LYS A 324 -67.44 -50.10 10.58
#